data_a28613990a8572e5439b22735b2289df
#
_entry.id   a28613990a8572e5439b22735b2289df
#
_cell.length_a   1.000
_cell.length_b   1.000
_cell.length_c   1.000
_cell.angle_alpha   90.00
_cell.angle_beta   90.00
_cell.angle_gamma   90.00
#
_symmetry.space_group_name_H-M   'P 1'
#
loop_
_entity.id
_entity.type
_entity.pdbx_description
1 polymer ?
#
loop_
_entity_poly.entity_id
_entity_poly.type
_entity_poly.pdbx_seq_one_letter_code
_entity_poly.pdbx_strand_id
1 'polypeptide(L)'
;SKSDVYEAVGRTVYNDLTDGKSDLTVWFDGVETPVKTADVEDYVERNNTGAVNNTANGDLTEIYVDDDTNDVTIVTVRTYVFQAASDYDTRKETVSLTTDSSKYDTDITLDSRTLDVDDFANITDLKADDYVLVTAVNNNSRYEVKSIDKAEVVNGTVEGYKDGSNVTMGGTKYEYSATADNIKKTSY
;
A
#
# COMPACT_ATOMS: atom_id res chain seq x y z
N SER A 1 -8.88 10.50 -6.13
CA SER A 1 -7.95 11.55 -5.73
C SER A 1 -6.57 10.98 -5.94
N LYS A 2 -5.85 11.49 -6.92
CA LYS A 2 -4.43 11.21 -7.02
C LYS A 2 -3.80 11.76 -5.76
N SER A 3 -3.39 10.90 -4.84
CA SER A 3 -2.42 11.29 -3.84
C SER A 3 -1.06 11.38 -4.57
N ASP A 4 -0.94 12.42 -5.37
CA ASP A 4 0.29 12.75 -6.06
C ASP A 4 1.24 13.34 -5.02
N VAL A 5 1.78 12.51 -4.15
CA VAL A 5 2.95 12.88 -3.37
C VAL A 5 4.17 12.59 -4.25
N TYR A 6 4.34 13.39 -5.28
CA TYR A 6 5.61 13.52 -5.97
C TYR A 6 6.49 14.45 -5.16
N GLU A 7 6.99 14.00 -4.03
CA GLU A 7 8.07 14.72 -3.40
C GLU A 7 9.36 14.47 -4.19
N ALA A 8 9.98 15.54 -4.62
CA ALA A 8 11.24 15.51 -5.32
C ALA A 8 12.36 15.66 -4.31
N VAL A 9 13.42 14.85 -4.43
CA VAL A 9 14.61 15.01 -3.58
C VAL A 9 15.45 16.24 -3.95
N GLY A 10 15.20 16.84 -5.11
CA GLY A 10 16.00 17.96 -5.63
C GLY A 10 17.27 17.52 -6.37
N ARG A 11 17.75 18.41 -7.24
CA ARG A 11 18.84 18.10 -8.18
C ARG A 11 20.18 17.84 -7.50
N THR A 12 20.48 18.59 -6.43
CA THR A 12 21.75 18.43 -5.71
C THR A 12 21.80 17.09 -5.01
N VAL A 13 20.72 16.73 -4.28
CA VAL A 13 20.58 15.46 -3.58
C VAL A 13 20.65 14.28 -4.58
N TYR A 14 19.94 14.37 -5.71
CA TYR A 14 20.01 13.36 -6.76
C TYR A 14 21.45 13.15 -7.26
N ASN A 15 22.21 14.23 -7.51
CA ASN A 15 23.59 14.12 -7.95
C ASN A 15 24.48 13.47 -6.87
N ASP A 16 24.29 13.82 -5.61
CA ASP A 16 25.09 13.27 -4.52
C ASP A 16 24.79 11.78 -4.31
N LEU A 17 23.54 11.34 -4.47
CA LEU A 17 23.14 9.92 -4.47
C LEU A 17 23.81 9.16 -5.63
N THR A 18 23.76 9.70 -6.85
CA THR A 18 24.31 9.03 -8.05
C THR A 18 25.84 9.06 -8.09
N ASP A 19 26.47 10.03 -7.46
CA ASP A 19 27.94 10.13 -7.30
C ASP A 19 28.46 9.30 -6.11
N GLY A 20 27.58 8.68 -5.31
CA GLY A 20 27.94 7.91 -4.12
C GLY A 20 28.49 8.75 -2.97
N LYS A 21 28.07 10.02 -2.88
CA LYS A 21 28.44 10.94 -1.79
C LYS A 21 27.43 10.90 -0.65
N SER A 22 26.22 10.42 -0.93
CA SER A 22 25.14 10.21 0.04
C SER A 22 24.49 8.86 -0.17
N ASP A 23 23.79 8.37 0.85
CA ASP A 23 23.18 7.06 0.87
C ASP A 23 21.66 7.16 0.60
N LEU A 24 21.12 6.16 -0.10
CA LEU A 24 19.68 5.97 -0.27
C LEU A 24 19.25 4.69 0.45
N THR A 25 18.31 4.83 1.36
CA THR A 25 17.67 3.72 2.04
C THR A 25 16.18 3.68 1.70
N VAL A 26 15.67 2.51 1.34
CA VAL A 26 14.25 2.30 1.03
C VAL A 26 13.64 1.36 2.05
N TRP A 27 12.57 1.81 2.71
CA TRP A 27 11.73 1.00 3.57
C TRP A 27 10.45 0.63 2.82
N PHE A 28 10.14 -0.65 2.78
CA PHE A 28 8.97 -1.15 2.12
C PHE A 28 8.21 -2.10 3.05
N ASP A 29 6.99 -1.71 3.45
CA ASP A 29 6.19 -2.44 4.44
C ASP A 29 7.01 -2.81 5.69
N GLY A 30 7.80 -1.86 6.21
CA GLY A 30 8.62 -2.01 7.40
C GLY A 30 9.92 -2.79 7.23
N VAL A 31 10.28 -3.17 6.01
CA VAL A 31 11.58 -3.81 5.70
C VAL A 31 12.52 -2.81 5.06
N GLU A 32 13.69 -2.65 5.67
CA GLU A 32 14.75 -1.80 5.15
C GLU A 32 15.51 -2.50 4.02
N THR A 33 15.73 -1.77 2.94
CA THR A 33 16.53 -2.22 1.80
C THR A 33 17.57 -1.15 1.48
N PRO A 34 18.83 -1.32 1.89
CA PRO A 34 19.92 -0.43 1.49
C PRO A 34 20.09 -0.46 -0.03
N VAL A 35 20.20 0.71 -0.66
CA VAL A 35 20.31 0.85 -2.10
C VAL A 35 21.74 1.16 -2.49
N LYS A 36 22.30 0.39 -3.43
CA LYS A 36 23.63 0.66 -3.97
C LYS A 36 23.58 1.85 -4.93
N THR A 37 24.68 2.59 -5.03
CA THR A 37 24.82 3.73 -5.96
C THR A 37 24.39 3.39 -7.40
N ALA A 38 24.69 2.18 -7.87
CA ALA A 38 24.31 1.75 -9.22
C ALA A 38 22.81 1.58 -9.43
N ASP A 39 22.05 1.39 -8.34
CA ASP A 39 20.62 1.07 -8.37
C ASP A 39 19.77 2.30 -7.99
N VAL A 40 20.38 3.45 -7.73
CA VAL A 40 19.68 4.69 -7.32
C VAL A 40 18.62 5.11 -8.34
N GLU A 41 18.93 4.98 -9.64
CA GLU A 41 18.02 5.37 -10.73
C GLU A 41 16.76 4.48 -10.80
N ASP A 42 16.74 3.33 -10.15
CA ASP A 42 15.53 2.49 -10.03
C ASP A 42 14.49 3.12 -9.09
N TYR A 43 14.93 3.98 -8.18
CA TYR A 43 14.10 4.61 -7.15
C TYR A 43 13.90 6.11 -7.35
N VAL A 44 14.89 6.79 -7.95
CA VAL A 44 14.86 8.25 -8.13
C VAL A 44 15.18 8.60 -9.58
N GLU A 45 14.22 9.16 -10.29
CA GLU A 45 14.42 9.55 -11.69
C GLU A 45 15.27 10.79 -11.84
N ARG A 46 16.12 10.77 -12.85
CA ARG A 46 16.83 11.95 -13.32
C ARG A 46 15.89 12.86 -14.10
N ASN A 47 15.21 13.72 -13.37
CA ASN A 47 14.49 14.84 -13.94
C ASN A 47 15.00 16.16 -13.33
N ASN A 48 14.38 17.28 -13.66
CA ASN A 48 14.80 18.59 -13.12
C ASN A 48 14.59 18.70 -11.61
N THR A 49 13.88 17.76 -11.00
CA THR A 49 13.46 17.79 -9.61
C THR A 49 13.82 16.53 -8.82
N GLY A 50 14.38 15.47 -9.46
CA GLY A 50 14.69 14.22 -8.78
C GLY A 50 13.43 13.50 -8.26
N ALA A 51 12.45 13.23 -9.14
CA ALA A 51 11.20 12.58 -8.75
C ALA A 51 11.45 11.15 -8.23
N VAL A 52 10.75 10.77 -7.17
CA VAL A 52 10.80 9.42 -6.63
C VAL A 52 9.92 8.49 -7.44
N ASN A 53 10.49 7.35 -7.83
CA ASN A 53 9.81 6.29 -8.56
C ASN A 53 9.02 5.36 -7.63
N ASN A 54 8.21 4.49 -8.24
CA ASN A 54 7.48 3.43 -7.56
C ASN A 54 6.45 3.90 -6.51
N THR A 55 5.99 5.15 -6.62
CA THR A 55 4.78 5.57 -5.92
C THR A 55 3.57 5.07 -6.69
N ALA A 56 2.66 4.36 -6.03
CA ALA A 56 1.49 3.79 -6.67
C ALA A 56 0.20 4.17 -5.94
N ASN A 57 -0.92 4.04 -6.62
CA ASN A 57 -2.23 4.33 -6.02
C ASN A 57 -2.48 3.43 -4.81
N GLY A 58 -2.88 4.03 -3.69
CA GLY A 58 -3.12 3.33 -2.43
C GLY A 58 -1.88 3.11 -1.58
N ASP A 59 -0.68 3.45 -2.08
CA ASP A 59 0.54 3.45 -1.27
C ASP A 59 0.71 4.81 -0.58
N LEU A 60 1.12 4.78 0.67
CA LEU A 60 1.65 5.95 1.36
C LEU A 60 3.16 5.96 1.15
N THR A 61 3.67 7.03 0.54
CA THR A 61 5.12 7.22 0.37
C THR A 61 5.55 8.49 1.07
N GLU A 62 6.55 8.37 1.94
CA GLU A 62 7.19 9.46 2.64
C GLU A 62 8.67 9.51 2.29
N ILE A 63 9.21 10.72 2.15
CA ILE A 63 10.60 10.95 1.78
C ILE A 63 11.23 11.85 2.84
N TYR A 64 12.36 11.40 3.36
CA TYR A 64 13.17 12.14 4.32
C TYR A 64 14.53 12.40 3.72
N VAL A 65 14.98 13.66 3.77
CA VAL A 65 16.30 14.08 3.32
C VAL A 65 17.02 14.66 4.52
N ASP A 66 18.22 14.18 4.78
CA ASP A 66 19.11 14.76 5.78
C ASP A 66 19.78 16.01 5.19
N ASP A 67 19.59 17.17 5.83
CA ASP A 67 20.08 18.46 5.32
C ASP A 67 21.61 18.60 5.42
N ASP A 68 22.26 17.80 6.26
CA ASP A 68 23.71 17.89 6.48
C ASP A 68 24.47 16.93 5.53
N THR A 69 23.93 15.75 5.26
CA THR A 69 24.59 14.69 4.49
C THR A 69 24.00 14.47 3.11
N ASN A 70 22.79 14.97 2.83
CA ASN A 70 21.97 14.64 1.67
C ASN A 70 21.59 13.16 1.58
N ASP A 71 21.68 12.40 2.68
CA ASP A 71 21.16 11.04 2.72
C ASP A 71 19.64 11.05 2.59
N VAL A 72 19.11 10.07 1.87
CA VAL A 72 17.67 9.97 1.59
C VAL A 72 17.11 8.68 2.13
N THR A 73 15.97 8.78 2.82
CA THR A 73 15.16 7.63 3.21
C THR A 73 13.79 7.73 2.56
N ILE A 74 13.42 6.70 1.80
CA ILE A 74 12.07 6.55 1.21
C ILE A 74 11.34 5.48 2.00
N VAL A 75 10.16 5.81 2.51
CA VAL A 75 9.29 4.87 3.24
C VAL A 75 8.02 4.67 2.44
N THR A 76 7.73 3.44 2.06
CA THR A 76 6.50 3.07 1.36
C THR A 76 5.71 2.06 2.19
N VAL A 77 4.43 2.38 2.45
CA VAL A 77 3.48 1.50 3.14
C VAL A 77 2.33 1.20 2.19
N ARG A 78 2.11 -0.07 1.89
CA ARG A 78 1.02 -0.54 1.04
C ARG A 78 -0.25 -0.80 1.83
N THR A 79 -1.38 -0.63 1.14
CA THR A 79 -2.70 -0.99 1.66
C THR A 79 -3.21 -2.24 0.96
N TYR A 80 -3.59 -3.23 1.75
CA TYR A 80 -4.08 -4.53 1.28
C TYR A 80 -5.57 -4.69 1.58
N VAL A 81 -6.28 -5.42 0.73
CA VAL A 81 -7.71 -5.70 0.90
C VAL A 81 -7.89 -7.09 1.48
N PHE A 82 -8.67 -7.17 2.56
CA PHE A 82 -9.16 -8.41 3.15
C PHE A 82 -10.68 -8.36 3.32
N GLN A 83 -11.25 -9.41 3.81
CA GLN A 83 -12.67 -9.51 4.12
C GLN A 83 -12.86 -10.09 5.52
N ALA A 84 -13.84 -9.58 6.28
CA ALA A 84 -14.23 -10.20 7.53
C ALA A 84 -14.87 -11.56 7.26
N ALA A 85 -14.34 -12.62 7.85
CA ALA A 85 -14.83 -13.98 7.67
C ALA A 85 -16.12 -14.26 8.48
N SER A 86 -16.39 -13.42 9.49
CA SER A 86 -17.57 -13.51 10.37
C SER A 86 -17.89 -12.14 10.96
N ASP A 87 -19.05 -12.03 11.59
CA ASP A 87 -19.33 -10.91 12.49
C ASP A 87 -18.29 -10.87 13.62
N TYR A 88 -18.07 -9.66 14.16
CA TYR A 88 -17.31 -9.51 15.40
C TYR A 88 -17.89 -10.38 16.53
N ASP A 89 -17.05 -11.22 17.13
CA ASP A 89 -17.43 -12.09 18.25
C ASP A 89 -17.33 -11.31 19.57
N THR A 90 -18.46 -10.88 20.12
CA THR A 90 -18.51 -10.08 21.35
C THR A 90 -18.05 -10.82 22.61
N ARG A 91 -17.93 -12.15 22.58
CA ARG A 91 -17.44 -12.92 23.74
C ARG A 91 -15.95 -13.16 23.71
N LYS A 92 -15.42 -13.31 22.50
CA LYS A 92 -13.98 -13.49 22.28
C LYS A 92 -13.27 -12.16 22.01
N GLU A 93 -14.07 -11.11 21.76
CA GLU A 93 -13.59 -9.78 21.43
C GLU A 93 -12.70 -9.75 20.19
N THR A 94 -13.02 -10.59 19.19
CA THR A 94 -12.21 -10.78 17.99
C THR A 94 -13.02 -10.76 16.70
N VAL A 95 -12.33 -10.51 15.59
CA VAL A 95 -12.79 -10.77 14.22
C VAL A 95 -11.74 -11.58 13.48
N SER A 96 -12.16 -12.44 12.55
CA SER A 96 -11.25 -13.17 11.67
C SER A 96 -11.30 -12.60 10.27
N LEU A 97 -10.12 -12.51 9.63
CA LEU A 97 -9.98 -12.05 8.25
C LEU A 97 -9.79 -13.21 7.28
N THR A 98 -10.27 -13.04 6.07
CA THR A 98 -10.08 -13.96 4.95
C THR A 98 -9.76 -13.20 3.67
N THR A 99 -9.35 -13.94 2.64
CA THR A 99 -9.21 -13.45 1.29
C THR A 99 -10.28 -14.09 0.41
N ASP A 100 -10.91 -13.33 -0.46
CA ASP A 100 -11.77 -13.89 -1.52
C ASP A 100 -10.96 -14.07 -2.79
N SER A 101 -10.24 -15.20 -2.87
CA SER A 101 -9.38 -15.51 -4.02
C SER A 101 -10.14 -15.68 -5.33
N SER A 102 -11.48 -15.66 -5.31
CA SER A 102 -12.31 -15.65 -6.52
C SER A 102 -12.46 -14.25 -7.11
N LYS A 103 -12.28 -13.21 -6.30
CA LYS A 103 -12.48 -11.81 -6.68
C LYS A 103 -11.17 -11.01 -6.77
N TYR A 104 -10.23 -11.30 -5.88
CA TYR A 104 -8.93 -10.61 -5.83
C TYR A 104 -7.86 -11.55 -5.28
N ASP A 105 -6.63 -11.31 -5.66
CA ASP A 105 -5.47 -11.95 -5.04
C ASP A 105 -4.85 -10.95 -4.05
N THR A 106 -4.60 -11.41 -2.84
CA THR A 106 -3.81 -10.65 -1.86
C THR A 106 -2.45 -11.33 -1.79
N ASP A 107 -1.41 -10.63 -2.22
CA ASP A 107 -0.06 -11.17 -2.34
C ASP A 107 0.64 -11.40 -1.00
N ILE A 108 -0.01 -11.10 0.11
CA ILE A 108 0.54 -11.28 1.45
C ILE A 108 -0.17 -12.35 2.27
N THR A 109 0.59 -12.99 3.14
CA THR A 109 0.06 -13.92 4.14
C THR A 109 0.22 -13.30 5.52
N LEU A 110 -0.91 -13.04 6.21
CA LEU A 110 -0.88 -12.53 7.58
C LEU A 110 -0.32 -13.58 8.55
N ASP A 111 0.41 -13.14 9.55
CA ASP A 111 0.89 -13.97 10.65
C ASP A 111 -0.27 -14.43 11.55
N SER A 112 -1.24 -13.53 11.82
CA SER A 112 -2.53 -13.84 12.41
C SER A 112 -3.66 -13.31 11.54
N ARG A 113 -4.66 -14.16 11.28
CA ARG A 113 -5.92 -13.73 10.65
C ARG A 113 -7.00 -13.39 11.67
N THR A 114 -6.76 -13.64 12.95
CA THR A 114 -7.67 -13.26 14.03
C THR A 114 -7.10 -12.00 14.68
N LEU A 115 -7.90 -10.97 14.68
CA LEU A 115 -7.59 -9.68 15.27
C LEU A 115 -8.38 -9.48 16.54
N ASP A 116 -7.74 -8.92 17.55
CA ASP A 116 -8.28 -8.65 18.88
C ASP A 116 -8.67 -7.17 19.02
N VAL A 117 -9.71 -6.87 19.77
CA VAL A 117 -10.17 -5.50 20.01
C VAL A 117 -9.17 -4.69 20.84
N ASP A 118 -8.36 -5.33 21.65
CA ASP A 118 -7.32 -4.66 22.42
C ASP A 118 -6.25 -4.04 21.53
N ASP A 119 -6.01 -4.66 20.36
CA ASP A 119 -5.07 -4.14 19.37
C ASP A 119 -5.76 -3.22 18.34
N PHE A 120 -7.04 -3.49 18.02
CA PHE A 120 -7.78 -2.82 16.94
C PHE A 120 -9.20 -2.45 17.38
N ALA A 121 -9.35 -1.32 18.06
CA ALA A 121 -10.65 -0.89 18.61
C ALA A 121 -11.77 -0.69 17.58
N ASN A 122 -11.44 -0.49 16.30
CA ASN A 122 -12.38 -0.24 15.21
C ASN A 122 -12.94 -1.52 14.54
N ILE A 123 -12.65 -2.71 15.09
CA ILE A 123 -13.21 -3.97 14.55
C ILE A 123 -14.60 -4.31 15.05
N THR A 124 -15.11 -3.59 16.07
CA THR A 124 -16.34 -3.94 16.80
C THR A 124 -17.62 -3.90 15.97
N ASP A 125 -17.65 -3.13 14.89
CA ASP A 125 -18.78 -3.00 13.95
C ASP A 125 -18.60 -3.77 12.64
N LEU A 126 -17.55 -4.59 12.54
CA LEU A 126 -17.36 -5.45 11.39
C LEU A 126 -18.38 -6.61 11.38
N LYS A 127 -18.90 -6.86 10.20
CA LYS A 127 -19.81 -7.95 9.88
C LYS A 127 -19.17 -8.89 8.88
N ALA A 128 -19.67 -10.13 8.86
CA ALA A 128 -19.31 -11.08 7.81
C ALA A 128 -19.41 -10.43 6.43
N ASP A 129 -18.45 -10.71 5.59
CA ASP A 129 -18.32 -10.19 4.21
C ASP A 129 -18.01 -8.69 4.07
N ASP A 130 -17.86 -7.94 5.18
CA ASP A 130 -17.32 -6.57 5.10
C ASP A 130 -15.90 -6.58 4.55
N TYR A 131 -15.64 -5.72 3.58
CA TYR A 131 -14.28 -5.48 3.12
C TYR A 131 -13.54 -4.54 4.07
N VAL A 132 -12.26 -4.82 4.26
CA VAL A 132 -11.38 -4.04 5.12
C VAL A 132 -10.07 -3.72 4.41
N LEU A 133 -9.54 -2.54 4.70
CA LEU A 133 -8.23 -2.07 4.27
C LEU A 133 -7.25 -2.31 5.41
N VAL A 134 -6.14 -2.95 5.09
CA VAL A 134 -5.13 -3.37 6.07
C VAL A 134 -3.77 -2.83 5.66
N THR A 135 -3.06 -2.18 6.59
CA THR A 135 -1.61 -1.98 6.47
C THR A 135 -0.90 -3.02 7.33
N ALA A 136 0.23 -3.50 6.86
CA ALA A 136 0.95 -4.56 7.55
C ALA A 136 2.46 -4.46 7.36
N VAL A 137 3.21 -4.95 8.33
CA VAL A 137 4.68 -5.00 8.30
C VAL A 137 5.13 -6.41 7.99
N ASN A 138 6.02 -6.53 7.01
CA ASN A 138 6.62 -7.82 6.65
C ASN A 138 7.62 -8.28 7.74
N ASN A 139 7.36 -9.44 8.29
CA ASN A 139 8.23 -10.11 9.24
C ASN A 139 8.50 -11.55 8.75
N ASN A 140 9.64 -11.76 8.08
CA ASN A 140 10.05 -13.07 7.55
C ASN A 140 8.98 -13.78 6.69
N SER A 141 8.49 -13.09 5.66
CA SER A 141 7.47 -13.59 4.71
C SER A 141 6.06 -13.74 5.30
N ARG A 142 5.84 -13.30 6.52
CA ARG A 142 4.52 -13.11 7.11
C ARG A 142 4.34 -11.64 7.47
N TYR A 143 3.08 -11.20 7.46
CA TYR A 143 2.75 -9.80 7.64
C TYR A 143 1.95 -9.63 8.94
N GLU A 144 2.48 -8.81 9.82
CA GLU A 144 1.81 -8.38 11.05
C GLU A 144 0.94 -7.17 10.75
N VAL A 145 -0.36 -7.27 11.02
CA VAL A 145 -1.31 -6.16 10.83
C VAL A 145 -0.94 -4.99 11.75
N LYS A 146 -0.89 -3.78 11.18
CA LYS A 146 -0.62 -2.54 11.92
C LYS A 146 -1.80 -1.60 11.98
N SER A 147 -2.65 -1.61 10.94
CA SER A 147 -3.92 -0.89 10.97
C SER A 147 -4.97 -1.66 10.19
N ILE A 148 -6.22 -1.40 10.53
CA ILE A 148 -7.38 -1.93 9.83
C ILE A 148 -8.47 -0.86 9.79
N ASP A 149 -9.09 -0.69 8.63
CA ASP A 149 -10.24 0.19 8.45
C ASP A 149 -11.30 -0.50 7.60
N LYS A 150 -12.57 -0.28 7.90
CA LYS A 150 -13.66 -0.77 7.06
C LYS A 150 -13.64 -0.03 5.72
N ALA A 151 -13.62 -0.78 4.63
CA ALA A 151 -13.61 -0.23 3.30
C ALA A 151 -15.00 0.34 2.92
N GLU A 152 -15.01 1.48 2.25
CA GLU A 152 -16.22 1.96 1.59
C GLU A 152 -16.47 1.13 0.32
N VAL A 153 -17.67 0.55 0.20
CA VAL A 153 -18.07 -0.25 -0.96
C VAL A 153 -18.96 0.57 -1.87
N VAL A 154 -18.52 0.78 -3.09
CA VAL A 154 -19.31 1.45 -4.13
C VAL A 154 -19.91 0.40 -5.05
N ASN A 155 -21.22 0.46 -5.25
CA ASN A 155 -21.97 -0.40 -6.17
C ASN A 155 -22.52 0.41 -7.32
N GLY A 156 -22.41 -0.10 -8.55
CA GLY A 156 -22.91 0.59 -9.73
C GLY A 156 -22.72 -0.22 -11.00
N THR A 157 -23.27 0.30 -12.09
CA THR A 157 -23.03 -0.27 -13.41
C THR A 157 -21.69 0.20 -13.95
N VAL A 158 -20.88 -0.72 -14.43
CA VAL A 158 -19.61 -0.41 -15.08
C VAL A 158 -19.90 0.19 -16.46
N GLU A 159 -19.48 1.44 -16.66
CA GLU A 159 -19.64 2.21 -17.90
C GLU A 159 -18.41 2.08 -18.82
N GLY A 160 -17.27 1.84 -18.21
CA GLY A 160 -16.00 1.67 -18.92
C GLY A 160 -14.90 1.16 -18.01
N TYR A 161 -13.87 0.60 -18.60
CA TYR A 161 -12.68 0.19 -17.86
C TYR A 161 -11.43 0.27 -18.74
N LYS A 162 -10.29 0.43 -18.09
CA LYS A 162 -8.96 0.25 -18.67
C LYS A 162 -8.22 -0.79 -17.84
N ASP A 163 -7.91 -1.92 -18.47
CA ASP A 163 -7.25 -3.06 -17.83
C ASP A 163 -5.97 -2.63 -17.10
N GLY A 164 -5.77 -3.10 -15.88
CA GLY A 164 -4.62 -2.74 -15.04
C GLY A 164 -4.55 -1.27 -14.62
N SER A 165 -5.61 -0.48 -14.79
CA SER A 165 -5.57 0.96 -14.49
C SER A 165 -6.80 1.46 -13.75
N ASN A 166 -8.00 1.35 -14.34
CA ASN A 166 -9.18 1.97 -13.75
C ASN A 166 -10.51 1.37 -14.23
N VAL A 167 -11.55 1.69 -13.48
CA VAL A 167 -12.96 1.41 -13.83
C VAL A 167 -13.79 2.68 -13.65
N THR A 168 -14.78 2.89 -14.51
CA THR A 168 -15.75 4.00 -14.40
C THR A 168 -17.12 3.45 -14.05
N MET A 169 -17.73 3.96 -12.99
CA MET A 169 -19.07 3.62 -12.54
C MET A 169 -19.82 4.89 -12.13
N GLY A 170 -21.05 5.06 -12.61
CA GLY A 170 -21.88 6.23 -12.29
C GLY A 170 -21.20 7.57 -12.60
N GLY A 171 -20.43 7.63 -13.69
CA GLY A 171 -19.66 8.83 -14.08
C GLY A 171 -18.39 9.08 -13.24
N THR A 172 -18.09 8.27 -12.22
CA THR A 172 -16.89 8.38 -11.40
C THR A 172 -15.85 7.39 -11.84
N LYS A 173 -14.61 7.85 -12.03
CA LYS A 173 -13.45 7.03 -12.34
C LYS A 173 -12.77 6.59 -11.04
N TYR A 174 -12.61 5.29 -10.89
CA TYR A 174 -11.88 4.65 -9.80
C TYR A 174 -10.60 4.03 -10.34
N GLU A 175 -9.46 4.37 -9.77
CA GLU A 175 -8.16 3.81 -10.15
C GLU A 175 -7.84 2.59 -9.29
N TYR A 176 -7.17 1.58 -9.88
CA TYR A 176 -6.74 0.41 -9.13
C TYR A 176 -5.58 0.78 -8.19
N SER A 177 -5.59 0.20 -6.99
CA SER A 177 -4.44 0.32 -6.09
C SER A 177 -3.30 -0.59 -6.58
N ALA A 178 -2.10 -0.33 -6.09
CA ALA A 178 -0.92 -1.15 -6.40
C ALA A 178 -1.07 -2.62 -6.00
N THR A 179 -1.87 -2.90 -4.97
CA THR A 179 -2.14 -4.26 -4.48
C THR A 179 -3.35 -4.92 -5.14
N ALA A 180 -3.98 -4.25 -6.11
CA ALA A 180 -5.21 -4.71 -6.80
C ALA A 180 -4.97 -5.12 -8.26
N ASP A 181 -3.73 -5.28 -8.67
CA ASP A 181 -3.36 -5.63 -10.06
C ASP A 181 -4.00 -6.92 -10.57
N ASN A 182 -4.43 -7.80 -9.67
CA ASN A 182 -5.02 -9.10 -9.98
C ASN A 182 -6.53 -9.15 -9.71
N ILE A 183 -7.26 -8.03 -9.84
CA ILE A 183 -8.72 -8.09 -9.76
C ILE A 183 -9.25 -9.02 -10.85
N LYS A 184 -9.75 -10.17 -10.41
CA LYS A 184 -10.32 -11.17 -11.33
C LYS A 184 -11.62 -10.62 -11.90
N LYS A 185 -11.67 -10.50 -13.21
CA LYS A 185 -12.91 -10.19 -13.95
C LYS A 185 -13.89 -11.34 -13.74
N THR A 186 -14.75 -11.23 -12.76
CA THR A 186 -15.95 -12.05 -12.69
C THR A 186 -17.02 -11.35 -13.51
N SER A 187 -17.47 -12.01 -14.56
CA SER A 187 -18.55 -11.65 -15.50
C SER A 187 -19.31 -10.35 -15.19
N TYR A 188 -19.33 -9.44 -16.12
CA TYR A 188 -20.19 -8.26 -16.19
C TYR A 188 -21.64 -8.65 -16.42
#